data_13490a0d58b74e305a2a04a844285be3
#
_entry.id   13490a0d58b74e305a2a04a844285be3
#
_cell.length_a   1.000
_cell.length_b   1.000
_cell.length_c   1.000
_cell.angle_alpha   90.00
_cell.angle_beta   90.00
_cell.angle_gamma   90.00
#
_symmetry.space_group_name_H-M   'P 1'
#
loop_
_entity.id
_entity.type
_entity.pdbx_description
1 polymer ?
#
loop_
_entity_poly.entity_id
_entity_poly.type
_entity_poly.pdbx_seq_one_letter_code
_entity_poly.pdbx_strand_id
1 'polypeptide(L)'
;VVAVDGVSPVSFNLASGSYNVALRHRNHLGAMTTSSVALSSSSTAVDLSSAGTSTFGTSARKTITGTFPTQALWAGDVTFNGQVKYTGSGNDRDPILTTVGSTTPNNTVSIYSTRDVNLNGQVKYTGSANDRDPILVNVGSTTPNNIRQAQLP
;
A
#
# COMPACT_ATOMS: atom_id res chain seq x y z
N VAL A 1 4.36 -9.34 8.62
CA VAL A 1 5.09 -8.24 9.29
C VAL A 1 5.77 -8.83 10.52
N VAL A 2 7.02 -8.48 10.72
CA VAL A 2 7.85 -8.85 11.87
C VAL A 2 8.45 -7.60 12.50
N ALA A 3 9.01 -7.71 13.70
CA ALA A 3 9.72 -6.62 14.37
C ALA A 3 10.97 -6.19 13.58
N VAL A 4 11.64 -5.15 14.02
CA VAL A 4 12.84 -4.59 13.36
C VAL A 4 14.04 -5.54 13.30
N ASP A 5 14.03 -6.60 14.10
CA ASP A 5 15.03 -7.69 14.05
C ASP A 5 14.82 -8.64 12.85
N GLY A 6 13.72 -8.49 12.10
CA GLY A 6 13.39 -9.30 10.93
C GLY A 6 12.85 -10.69 11.23
N VAL A 7 12.66 -11.07 12.49
CA VAL A 7 12.28 -12.44 12.91
C VAL A 7 11.14 -12.45 13.92
N SER A 8 11.23 -11.64 14.98
CA SER A 8 10.29 -11.66 16.10
C SER A 8 8.90 -11.15 15.71
N PRO A 9 7.83 -11.62 16.37
CA PRO A 9 6.52 -10.99 16.28
C PRO A 9 6.58 -9.53 16.69
N VAL A 10 5.71 -8.70 16.07
CA VAL A 10 5.54 -7.29 16.49
C VAL A 10 4.91 -7.26 17.88
N SER A 11 5.51 -6.52 18.78
CA SER A 11 5.01 -6.33 20.15
C SER A 11 4.45 -4.93 20.33
N PHE A 12 3.36 -4.84 21.08
CA PHE A 12 2.73 -3.57 21.47
C PHE A 12 2.67 -3.50 22.99
N ASN A 13 3.01 -2.36 23.56
CA ASN A 13 2.85 -2.12 25.00
C ASN A 13 1.39 -1.77 25.33
N LEU A 14 0.53 -2.79 25.26
CA LEU A 14 -0.90 -2.70 25.49
C LEU A 14 -1.34 -3.75 26.51
N ALA A 15 -2.40 -3.46 27.26
CA ALA A 15 -3.07 -4.48 28.08
C ALA A 15 -3.66 -5.58 27.17
N SER A 16 -3.75 -6.82 27.69
CA SER A 16 -4.47 -7.89 26.99
C SER A 16 -5.92 -7.46 26.75
N GLY A 17 -6.44 -7.69 25.53
CA GLY A 17 -7.77 -7.25 25.15
C GLY A 17 -8.08 -7.51 23.69
N SER A 18 -9.22 -7.01 23.24
CA SER A 18 -9.69 -7.14 21.86
C SER A 18 -9.46 -5.84 21.09
N TYR A 19 -8.72 -5.91 19.98
CA TYR A 19 -8.28 -4.76 19.19
C TYR A 19 -8.52 -4.97 17.70
N ASN A 20 -8.83 -3.89 16.98
CA ASN A 20 -8.75 -3.93 15.53
C ASN A 20 -7.30 -3.71 15.09
N VAL A 21 -6.81 -4.52 14.18
CA VAL A 21 -5.44 -4.48 13.70
C VAL A 21 -5.38 -3.80 12.35
N ALA A 22 -4.65 -2.69 12.26
CA ALA A 22 -4.42 -1.94 11.03
C ALA A 22 -3.01 -2.19 10.51
N LEU A 23 -2.90 -2.45 9.20
CA LEU A 23 -1.64 -2.46 8.48
C LEU A 23 -1.53 -1.20 7.63
N ARG A 24 -0.45 -0.46 7.80
CA ARG A 24 -0.11 0.72 6.99
C ARG A 24 1.26 0.52 6.35
N HIS A 25 1.40 0.98 5.13
CA HIS A 25 2.65 0.96 4.39
C HIS A 25 2.96 2.36 3.86
N ARG A 26 4.25 2.65 3.60
CA ARG A 26 4.74 3.99 3.24
C ARG A 26 4.10 4.61 1.98
N ASN A 27 3.60 3.79 1.04
CA ASN A 27 3.00 4.25 -0.21
C ASN A 27 1.86 3.35 -0.72
N HIS A 28 1.19 2.66 0.22
CA HIS A 28 0.00 1.87 -0.07
C HIS A 28 -1.15 2.32 0.84
N LEU A 29 -2.37 2.19 0.35
CA LEU A 29 -3.54 2.40 1.20
C LEU A 29 -3.58 1.37 2.32
N GLY A 30 -3.82 1.82 3.54
CA GLY A 30 -3.92 0.95 4.71
C GLY A 30 -5.21 0.12 4.70
N ALA A 31 -5.17 -1.01 5.42
CA ALA A 31 -6.34 -1.84 5.69
C ALA A 31 -6.40 -2.22 7.17
N MET A 32 -7.60 -2.37 7.72
CA MET A 32 -7.84 -2.73 9.13
C MET A 32 -8.89 -3.82 9.23
N THR A 33 -8.73 -4.73 10.21
CA THR A 33 -9.72 -5.78 10.49
C THR A 33 -11.04 -5.16 10.96
N THR A 34 -12.18 -5.67 10.46
CA THR A 34 -13.52 -5.27 10.97
C THR A 34 -13.80 -5.92 12.31
N SER A 35 -13.44 -7.19 12.46
CA SER A 35 -13.57 -7.90 13.72
C SER A 35 -12.36 -7.63 14.60
N SER A 36 -12.60 -7.45 15.88
CA SER A 36 -11.52 -7.33 16.85
C SER A 36 -10.78 -8.66 17.01
N VAL A 37 -9.48 -8.56 17.24
CA VAL A 37 -8.55 -9.67 17.46
C VAL A 37 -8.16 -9.68 18.93
N ALA A 38 -8.27 -10.83 19.59
CA ALA A 38 -7.80 -10.96 20.96
C ALA A 38 -6.27 -10.97 20.97
N LEU A 39 -5.69 -9.96 21.59
CA LEU A 39 -4.24 -9.83 21.79
C LEU A 39 -3.90 -10.06 23.26
N SER A 40 -2.81 -10.80 23.51
CA SER A 40 -2.34 -11.13 24.85
C SER A 40 -0.82 -11.22 24.84
N SER A 41 -0.24 -11.75 25.94
CA SER A 41 1.19 -12.09 25.98
C SER A 41 1.59 -13.22 25.02
N SER A 42 0.62 -13.97 24.51
CA SER A 42 0.86 -14.99 23.46
C SER A 42 0.71 -14.39 22.07
N SER A 43 1.53 -14.84 21.13
CA SER A 43 1.47 -14.38 19.73
C SER A 43 0.13 -14.75 19.08
N THR A 44 -0.48 -13.80 18.39
CA THR A 44 -1.68 -13.99 17.58
C THR A 44 -1.37 -13.69 16.13
N ALA A 45 -1.69 -14.63 15.23
CA ALA A 45 -1.53 -14.42 13.78
C ALA A 45 -2.72 -13.63 13.23
N VAL A 46 -2.43 -12.57 12.45
CA VAL A 46 -3.42 -11.80 11.69
C VAL A 46 -2.99 -11.80 10.23
N ASP A 47 -3.70 -12.55 9.40
CA ASP A 47 -3.38 -12.67 7.98
C ASP A 47 -4.26 -11.75 7.13
N LEU A 48 -3.77 -10.55 6.86
CA LEU A 48 -4.43 -9.59 5.95
C LEU A 48 -4.24 -9.92 4.47
N SER A 49 -3.48 -10.97 4.12
CA SER A 49 -3.38 -11.46 2.74
C SER A 49 -4.48 -12.47 2.40
N SER A 50 -5.17 -13.01 3.39
CA SER A 50 -6.26 -13.95 3.22
C SER A 50 -7.57 -13.27 2.88
N ALA A 51 -8.31 -13.80 1.91
CA ALA A 51 -9.69 -13.38 1.61
C ALA A 51 -10.66 -13.65 2.77
N GLY A 52 -10.34 -14.61 3.65
CA GLY A 52 -11.13 -14.92 4.84
C GLY A 52 -11.05 -13.87 5.95
N THR A 53 -10.05 -13.00 5.94
CA THR A 53 -9.94 -11.89 6.91
C THR A 53 -10.77 -10.71 6.43
N SER A 54 -11.85 -10.37 7.14
CA SER A 54 -12.67 -9.22 6.80
C SER A 54 -12.01 -7.91 7.18
N THR A 55 -12.11 -6.90 6.31
CA THR A 55 -11.57 -5.55 6.53
C THR A 55 -12.66 -4.49 6.41
N PHE A 56 -12.46 -3.34 7.03
CA PHE A 56 -13.35 -2.20 6.85
C PHE A 56 -13.46 -1.82 5.38
N GLY A 57 -14.69 -1.46 4.98
CA GLY A 57 -15.01 -1.10 3.61
C GLY A 57 -15.17 -2.32 2.67
N THR A 58 -15.58 -2.04 1.45
CA THR A 58 -15.92 -3.07 0.45
C THR A 58 -14.74 -3.44 -0.46
N SER A 59 -13.72 -2.59 -0.52
CA SER A 59 -12.53 -2.79 -1.38
C SER A 59 -11.25 -2.20 -0.77
N ALA A 60 -11.07 -2.36 0.54
CA ALA A 60 -9.87 -1.88 1.23
C ALA A 60 -8.59 -2.56 0.74
N ARG A 61 -8.72 -3.75 0.18
CA ARG A 61 -7.62 -4.54 -0.38
C ARG A 61 -7.91 -4.91 -1.83
N LYS A 62 -6.84 -5.13 -2.58
CA LYS A 62 -6.86 -5.60 -3.97
C LYS A 62 -6.80 -7.11 -3.98
N THR A 63 -7.74 -7.75 -4.66
CA THR A 63 -7.63 -9.18 -4.96
C THR A 63 -6.56 -9.40 -6.03
N ILE A 64 -5.59 -10.26 -5.74
CA ILE A 64 -4.58 -10.72 -6.70
C ILE A 64 -4.98 -12.11 -7.15
N THR A 65 -5.18 -12.25 -8.46
CA THR A 65 -5.49 -13.54 -9.11
C THR A 65 -4.20 -14.26 -9.49
N GLY A 66 -4.19 -15.57 -9.40
CA GLY A 66 -3.05 -16.42 -9.73
C GLY A 66 -3.22 -17.82 -9.17
N THR A 67 -2.11 -18.56 -9.01
CA THR A 67 -2.12 -19.90 -8.43
C THR A 67 -2.70 -19.91 -7.00
N PHE A 68 -2.46 -18.86 -6.27
CA PHE A 68 -3.01 -18.62 -4.94
C PHE A 68 -3.70 -17.25 -4.93
N PRO A 69 -5.04 -17.22 -5.06
CA PRO A 69 -5.79 -15.97 -4.90
C PRO A 69 -5.48 -15.37 -3.52
N THR A 70 -5.10 -14.13 -3.49
CA THR A 70 -4.69 -13.46 -2.26
C THR A 70 -5.16 -12.02 -2.26
N GLN A 71 -5.04 -11.36 -1.12
CA GLN A 71 -5.34 -9.95 -0.94
C GLN A 71 -4.04 -9.16 -0.73
N ALA A 72 -3.97 -7.97 -1.31
CA ALA A 72 -2.86 -7.05 -1.13
C ALA A 72 -3.36 -5.64 -0.84
N LEU A 73 -2.51 -4.79 -0.29
CA LEU A 73 -2.78 -3.37 -0.19
C LEU A 73 -2.75 -2.72 -1.59
N TRP A 74 -3.57 -1.68 -1.78
CA TRP A 74 -3.53 -0.87 -3.00
C TRP A 74 -2.27 0.00 -3.00
N ALA A 75 -1.35 -0.25 -3.93
CA ALA A 75 -0.12 0.54 -4.10
C ALA A 75 -0.41 1.88 -4.79
N GLY A 76 0.38 2.90 -4.46
CA GLY A 76 0.42 4.15 -5.20
C GLY A 76 -0.02 5.40 -4.45
N ASP A 77 -0.29 5.34 -3.15
CA ASP A 77 -0.46 6.51 -2.28
C ASP A 77 0.92 7.13 -1.98
N VAL A 78 1.50 7.74 -2.98
CA VAL A 78 2.85 8.34 -2.95
C VAL A 78 2.91 9.55 -2.03
N THR A 79 1.80 10.26 -1.92
CA THR A 79 1.65 11.48 -1.12
C THR A 79 1.24 11.18 0.32
N PHE A 80 0.89 9.94 0.64
CA PHE A 80 0.42 9.47 1.94
C PHE A 80 -0.81 10.25 2.44
N ASN A 81 -1.70 10.59 1.51
CA ASN A 81 -2.92 11.34 1.79
C ASN A 81 -4.18 10.46 1.91
N GLY A 82 -4.01 9.14 1.85
CA GLY A 82 -5.12 8.18 1.91
C GLY A 82 -5.85 8.00 0.58
N GLN A 83 -5.30 8.49 -0.52
CA GLN A 83 -5.86 8.32 -1.86
C GLN A 83 -4.79 7.79 -2.82
N VAL A 84 -5.19 6.97 -3.77
CA VAL A 84 -4.40 6.67 -4.98
C VAL A 84 -5.05 7.39 -6.13
N LYS A 85 -4.31 8.31 -6.76
CA LYS A 85 -4.82 9.23 -7.76
C LYS A 85 -3.82 9.43 -8.89
N TYR A 86 -4.26 9.23 -10.13
CA TYR A 86 -3.37 9.33 -11.29
C TYR A 86 -3.38 10.71 -11.94
N THR A 87 -4.50 11.44 -11.93
CA THR A 87 -4.68 12.75 -12.59
C THR A 87 -5.20 13.79 -11.61
N GLY A 88 -5.10 15.06 -12.00
CA GLY A 88 -5.63 16.22 -11.27
C GLY A 88 -4.72 16.65 -10.12
N SER A 89 -5.18 17.65 -9.37
CA SER A 89 -4.43 18.21 -8.24
C SER A 89 -4.21 17.18 -7.13
N GLY A 90 -3.01 17.14 -6.55
CA GLY A 90 -2.65 16.18 -5.50
C GLY A 90 -2.56 14.73 -6.00
N ASN A 91 -2.30 14.52 -7.30
CA ASN A 91 -2.08 13.17 -7.85
C ASN A 91 -0.74 12.59 -7.40
N ASP A 92 -0.64 11.28 -7.42
CA ASP A 92 0.54 10.53 -6.94
C ASP A 92 1.62 10.36 -8.00
N ARG A 93 1.29 10.61 -9.25
CA ARG A 93 2.21 10.49 -10.39
C ARG A 93 3.24 11.62 -10.42
N ASP A 94 2.84 12.87 -10.15
CA ASP A 94 3.69 14.05 -10.30
C ASP A 94 4.90 14.05 -9.34
N PRO A 95 4.79 13.60 -8.06
CA PRO A 95 5.96 13.44 -7.20
C PRO A 95 7.01 12.46 -7.75
N ILE A 96 6.61 11.43 -8.49
CA ILE A 96 7.54 10.50 -9.16
C ILE A 96 8.34 11.27 -10.23
N LEU A 97 7.63 12.04 -11.08
CA LEU A 97 8.27 12.86 -12.10
C LEU A 97 9.24 13.89 -11.50
N THR A 98 8.84 14.54 -10.42
CA THR A 98 9.70 15.49 -9.71
C THR A 98 10.98 14.83 -9.19
N THR A 99 10.86 13.61 -8.66
CA THR A 99 12.01 12.87 -8.10
C THR A 99 13.03 12.50 -9.17
N VAL A 100 12.60 12.13 -10.37
CA VAL A 100 13.53 11.81 -11.47
C VAL A 100 14.06 13.05 -12.21
N GLY A 101 13.57 14.25 -11.84
CA GLY A 101 14.12 15.53 -12.33
C GLY A 101 13.22 16.27 -13.30
N SER A 102 11.88 16.15 -13.18
CA SER A 102 10.84 16.91 -13.93
C SER A 102 11.04 17.01 -15.46
N THR A 103 12.14 17.57 -15.91
CA THR A 103 12.51 17.73 -17.32
C THR A 103 13.25 16.53 -17.91
N THR A 104 13.61 15.55 -17.07
CA THR A 104 14.35 14.32 -17.44
C THR A 104 13.55 13.07 -17.07
N PRO A 105 12.36 12.85 -17.65
CA PRO A 105 11.44 11.77 -17.23
C PRO A 105 12.01 10.36 -17.43
N ASN A 106 13.09 10.22 -18.21
CA ASN A 106 13.76 8.93 -18.48
C ASN A 106 14.86 8.59 -17.45
N ASN A 107 15.15 9.50 -16.51
CA ASN A 107 16.09 9.22 -15.44
C ASN A 107 15.58 8.12 -14.50
N THR A 108 16.56 7.45 -13.86
CA THR A 108 16.33 6.48 -12.79
C THR A 108 17.06 6.95 -11.54
N VAL A 109 16.37 6.93 -10.41
CA VAL A 109 16.95 7.30 -9.11
C VAL A 109 16.85 6.11 -8.16
N SER A 110 17.99 5.60 -7.70
CA SER A 110 18.04 4.46 -6.77
C SER A 110 18.07 4.98 -5.33
N ILE A 111 16.90 5.05 -4.70
CA ILE A 111 16.73 5.51 -3.32
C ILE A 111 15.59 4.78 -2.63
N TYR A 112 15.65 4.68 -1.30
CA TYR A 112 14.50 4.30 -0.49
C TYR A 112 13.49 5.46 -0.44
N SER A 113 12.34 5.31 -1.07
CA SER A 113 11.39 6.41 -1.28
C SER A 113 9.94 5.94 -1.30
N THR A 114 9.01 6.81 -0.91
CA THR A 114 7.57 6.61 -1.15
C THR A 114 7.22 6.60 -2.63
N ARG A 115 8.10 7.13 -3.50
CA ARG A 115 7.93 7.19 -4.95
C ARG A 115 8.29 5.88 -5.64
N ASP A 116 8.99 4.97 -4.97
CA ASP A 116 9.22 3.60 -5.42
C ASP A 116 7.96 2.78 -5.14
N VAL A 117 7.00 2.84 -6.06
CA VAL A 117 5.66 2.25 -5.90
C VAL A 117 5.68 0.73 -6.08
N ASN A 118 6.55 0.24 -6.96
CA ASN A 118 6.68 -1.19 -7.23
C ASN A 118 7.69 -1.90 -6.31
N LEU A 119 8.35 -1.16 -5.41
CA LEU A 119 9.26 -1.65 -4.37
C LEU A 119 10.52 -2.35 -4.92
N ASN A 120 11.01 -1.91 -6.08
CA ASN A 120 12.20 -2.49 -6.70
C ASN A 120 13.51 -1.74 -6.35
N GLY A 121 13.46 -0.73 -5.48
CA GLY A 121 14.61 0.08 -5.07
C GLY A 121 14.96 1.21 -6.03
N GLN A 122 14.15 1.44 -7.05
CA GLN A 122 14.37 2.49 -8.05
C GLN A 122 13.10 3.35 -8.19
N VAL A 123 13.28 4.63 -8.41
CA VAL A 123 12.20 5.54 -8.81
C VAL A 123 12.33 5.81 -10.30
N LYS A 124 11.31 5.44 -11.08
CA LYS A 124 11.26 5.61 -12.54
C LYS A 124 9.90 6.16 -12.95
N TYR A 125 9.91 7.12 -13.87
CA TYR A 125 8.68 7.67 -14.40
C TYR A 125 8.26 7.06 -15.74
N THR A 126 9.23 6.61 -16.56
CA THR A 126 9.01 6.02 -17.89
C THR A 126 9.70 4.68 -18.03
N GLY A 127 9.36 3.95 -19.10
CA GLY A 127 9.97 2.67 -19.44
C GLY A 127 9.42 1.49 -18.64
N SER A 128 10.07 0.33 -18.82
CA SER A 128 9.67 -0.90 -18.12
C SER A 128 9.88 -0.79 -16.62
N ALA A 129 8.97 -1.38 -15.84
CA ALA A 129 8.97 -1.37 -14.37
C ALA A 129 9.02 0.06 -13.78
N ASN A 130 8.34 1.02 -14.43
CA ASN A 130 8.17 2.36 -13.88
C ASN A 130 7.14 2.38 -12.74
N ASP A 131 7.19 3.41 -11.89
CA ASP A 131 6.35 3.52 -10.70
C ASP A 131 4.99 4.17 -10.97
N ARG A 132 4.86 4.84 -12.09
CA ARG A 132 3.62 5.49 -12.51
C ARG A 132 2.53 4.48 -12.91
N ASP A 133 2.91 3.42 -13.62
CA ASP A 133 1.96 2.46 -14.20
C ASP A 133 1.17 1.69 -13.13
N PRO A 134 1.75 1.26 -11.98
CA PRO A 134 0.95 0.68 -10.90
C PRO A 134 -0.15 1.59 -10.37
N ILE A 135 0.07 2.92 -10.33
CA ILE A 135 -0.96 3.90 -9.96
C ILE A 135 -2.10 3.87 -10.97
N LEU A 136 -1.78 3.95 -12.27
CA LEU A 136 -2.77 3.90 -13.34
C LEU A 136 -3.59 2.61 -13.30
N VAL A 137 -2.94 1.47 -13.15
CA VAL A 137 -3.60 0.16 -13.04
C VAL A 137 -4.55 0.12 -11.85
N ASN A 138 -4.14 0.66 -10.70
CA ASN A 138 -4.92 0.61 -9.48
C ASN A 138 -6.13 1.56 -9.47
N VAL A 139 -6.10 2.67 -10.20
CA VAL A 139 -7.29 3.51 -10.40
C VAL A 139 -8.24 2.98 -11.49
N GLY A 140 -7.80 1.99 -12.31
CA GLY A 140 -8.67 1.30 -13.28
C GLY A 140 -8.22 1.43 -14.73
N SER A 141 -6.95 1.66 -15.00
CA SER A 141 -6.28 1.69 -16.33
C SER A 141 -6.95 2.60 -17.37
N THR A 142 -8.16 2.27 -17.82
CA THR A 142 -8.95 3.04 -18.80
C THR A 142 -9.72 4.22 -18.19
N THR A 143 -9.69 4.34 -16.86
CA THR A 143 -10.39 5.41 -16.13
C THR A 143 -9.40 6.20 -15.24
N PRO A 144 -8.44 6.92 -15.83
CA PRO A 144 -7.35 7.56 -15.09
C PRO A 144 -7.80 8.63 -14.10
N ASN A 145 -9.04 9.11 -14.21
CA ASN A 145 -9.64 10.10 -13.32
C ASN A 145 -10.28 9.48 -12.06
N ASN A 146 -10.37 8.15 -11.99
CA ASN A 146 -10.87 7.49 -10.79
C ASN A 146 -9.89 7.66 -9.63
N ILE A 147 -10.44 7.54 -8.42
CA ILE A 147 -9.69 7.62 -7.16
C ILE A 147 -9.95 6.34 -6.38
N ARG A 148 -8.88 5.74 -5.85
CA ARG A 148 -8.97 4.76 -4.76
C ARG A 148 -8.77 5.49 -3.45
N GLN A 149 -9.66 5.23 -2.51
CA GLN A 149 -9.61 5.84 -1.18
C GLN A 149 -9.33 4.79 -0.12
N ALA A 150 -8.52 5.14 0.87
CA ALA A 150 -8.35 4.30 2.06
C ALA A 150 -9.71 4.08 2.74
N GLN A 151 -9.94 2.86 3.16
CA GLN A 151 -11.18 2.45 3.83
C GLN A 151 -10.85 2.08 5.29
N LEU A 152 -10.34 3.06 6.00
CA LEU A 152 -10.10 3.00 7.44
C LEU A 152 -11.17 3.85 8.14
N PRO A 153 -11.63 3.45 9.34
CA PRO A 153 -12.57 4.26 10.12
C PRO A 153 -11.93 5.54 10.63
#